data_c8836d89039ce6b9aba9a989621dbb61
#
_entry.id   c8836d89039ce6b9aba9a989621dbb61
#
_cell.length_a   1.000
_cell.length_b   1.000
_cell.length_c   1.000
_cell.angle_alpha   90.00
_cell.angle_beta   90.00
_cell.angle_gamma   90.00
#
_symmetry.space_group_name_H-M   'P 1'
#
loop_
_entity.id
_entity.type
_entity.pdbx_description
1 polymer ?
#
loop_
_entity_poly.entity_id
_entity_poly.type
_entity_poly.pdbx_seq_one_letter_code
_entity_poly.pdbx_strand_id
1 'polypeptide(L)'
;MVTINPNYSEKLIAVNVGGTENMLNAAKNHPECKKFVYVSSTGAIPELPKGESIHEVYSFVPYDDDRVVGWYSRSKAMATQKVLDAAADGLNACVVHPSGILGPNDPAIGQTTRTLIQILNGEMPIGMQGTFNLVDVRDLAAGTIAAADRGRKGECYILSNDEVSLKELCEMLKAETGCRGCLFYLPLSLAHFAAKQMEARAAKTGKPAVLTKFAVYNLERNNHFDCSKAKNELGFAPRPYKETLHDLAVWLKQEGKIA
;
A
#
# COMPACT_ATOMS: atom_id res chain seq x y z
N MET A 1 4.31 10.71 -4.57
CA MET A 1 5.60 9.98 -4.56
C MET A 1 5.50 8.83 -3.57
N VAL A 2 5.95 7.62 -3.94
CA VAL A 2 6.01 6.43 -3.07
C VAL A 2 7.47 6.09 -2.81
N THR A 3 7.83 5.65 -1.61
CA THR A 3 9.18 5.22 -1.26
C THR A 3 9.14 4.13 -0.18
N ILE A 4 10.06 3.18 -0.27
CA ILE A 4 10.33 2.17 0.76
C ILE A 4 11.41 2.64 1.75
N ASN A 5 12.02 3.80 1.52
CA ASN A 5 12.94 4.41 2.46
C ASN A 5 12.14 5.09 3.58
N PRO A 6 12.29 4.66 4.85
CA PRO A 6 11.52 5.23 5.95
C PRO A 6 11.97 6.63 6.37
N ASN A 7 13.15 7.10 5.88
CA ASN A 7 13.77 8.34 6.32
C ASN A 7 13.07 9.58 5.76
N TYR A 8 13.29 10.71 6.42
CA TYR A 8 12.83 12.02 5.96
C TYR A 8 13.41 12.36 4.59
N SER A 9 12.59 12.98 3.77
CA SER A 9 12.99 13.55 2.49
C SER A 9 12.15 14.80 2.22
N GLU A 10 12.82 15.92 2.06
CA GLU A 10 12.19 17.20 1.70
C GLU A 10 11.38 17.08 0.40
N LYS A 11 11.93 16.38 -0.60
CA LYS A 11 11.24 16.10 -1.86
C LYS A 11 9.96 15.32 -1.65
N LEU A 12 9.96 14.34 -0.73
CA LEU A 12 8.76 13.55 -0.42
C LEU A 12 7.65 14.44 0.16
N ILE A 13 8.01 15.32 1.09
CA ILE A 13 7.06 16.26 1.70
C ILE A 13 6.56 17.27 0.66
N ALA A 14 7.45 17.86 -0.11
CA ALA A 14 7.08 18.82 -1.16
C ALA A 14 6.11 18.22 -2.17
N VAL A 15 6.35 16.97 -2.61
CA VAL A 15 5.47 16.29 -3.58
C VAL A 15 4.15 15.85 -2.94
N ASN A 16 4.20 15.16 -1.78
CA ASN A 16 2.99 14.53 -1.23
C ASN A 16 2.12 15.53 -0.46
N VAL A 17 2.70 16.46 0.28
CA VAL A 17 1.95 17.46 1.06
C VAL A 17 1.75 18.72 0.23
N GLY A 18 2.83 19.35 -0.24
CA GLY A 18 2.73 20.58 -1.04
C GLY A 18 1.97 20.37 -2.36
N GLY A 19 2.20 19.23 -3.04
CA GLY A 19 1.43 18.87 -4.23
C GLY A 19 -0.06 18.71 -3.95
N THR A 20 -0.44 18.13 -2.79
CA THR A 20 -1.84 18.04 -2.38
C THR A 20 -2.43 19.42 -2.09
N GLU A 21 -1.70 20.31 -1.42
CA GLU A 21 -2.14 21.69 -1.19
C GLU A 21 -2.39 22.44 -2.50
N ASN A 22 -1.50 22.30 -3.48
CA ASN A 22 -1.66 22.90 -4.80
C ASN A 22 -2.94 22.42 -5.50
N MET A 23 -3.19 21.09 -5.44
CA MET A 23 -4.42 20.52 -6.02
C MET A 23 -5.69 20.95 -5.29
N LEU A 24 -5.67 21.05 -3.95
CA LEU A 24 -6.78 21.55 -3.16
C LEU A 24 -7.09 23.02 -3.50
N ASN A 25 -6.05 23.85 -3.61
CA ASN A 25 -6.20 25.26 -4.01
C ASN A 25 -6.77 25.37 -5.43
N ALA A 26 -6.29 24.54 -6.36
CA ALA A 26 -6.87 24.51 -7.71
C ALA A 26 -8.34 24.12 -7.68
N ALA A 27 -8.71 23.06 -6.95
CA ALA A 27 -10.09 22.59 -6.84
C ALA A 27 -11.01 23.66 -6.21
N LYS A 28 -10.54 24.37 -5.17
CA LYS A 28 -11.30 25.48 -4.53
C LYS A 28 -11.55 26.65 -5.49
N ASN A 29 -10.62 26.92 -6.40
CA ASN A 29 -10.69 28.03 -7.36
C ASN A 29 -11.43 27.67 -8.66
N HIS A 30 -11.87 26.42 -8.82
CA HIS A 30 -12.60 25.93 -9.98
C HIS A 30 -14.00 25.44 -9.60
N PRO A 31 -15.05 26.28 -9.73
CA PRO A 31 -16.45 25.94 -9.39
C PRO A 31 -16.98 24.71 -10.17
N GLU A 32 -16.40 24.42 -11.33
CA GLU A 32 -16.72 23.23 -12.15
C GLU A 32 -16.30 21.93 -11.47
N CYS A 33 -15.37 21.97 -10.51
CA CYS A 33 -14.90 20.78 -9.79
C CYS A 33 -16.00 20.26 -8.86
N LYS A 34 -16.78 19.31 -9.34
CA LYS A 34 -17.91 18.73 -8.60
C LYS A 34 -17.49 17.89 -7.42
N LYS A 35 -16.31 17.25 -7.52
CA LYS A 35 -15.79 16.32 -6.50
C LYS A 35 -14.27 16.25 -6.56
N PHE A 36 -13.65 16.30 -5.40
CA PHE A 36 -12.22 16.03 -5.21
C PHE A 36 -12.04 14.69 -4.50
N VAL A 37 -11.37 13.73 -5.14
CA VAL A 37 -11.04 12.45 -4.52
C VAL A 37 -9.54 12.38 -4.31
N TYR A 38 -9.11 12.21 -3.06
CA TYR A 38 -7.72 12.05 -2.71
C TYR A 38 -7.36 10.57 -2.51
N VAL A 39 -6.37 10.10 -3.26
CA VAL A 39 -5.83 8.75 -3.06
C VAL A 39 -4.72 8.82 -2.02
N SER A 40 -5.04 8.43 -0.80
CA SER A 40 -4.12 8.35 0.33
C SER A 40 -3.39 6.98 0.36
N SER A 41 -3.35 6.34 1.50
CA SER A 41 -2.80 4.99 1.75
C SER A 41 -3.31 4.49 3.09
N THR A 42 -3.49 3.18 3.26
CA THR A 42 -3.70 2.57 4.58
C THR A 42 -2.54 2.83 5.54
N GLY A 43 -1.32 3.06 5.01
CA GLY A 43 -0.18 3.46 5.83
C GLY A 43 -0.32 4.83 6.52
N ALA A 44 -1.26 5.68 6.08
CA ALA A 44 -1.57 6.95 6.76
C ALA A 44 -2.43 6.77 8.01
N ILE A 45 -3.20 5.68 8.08
CA ILE A 45 -4.09 5.39 9.20
C ILE A 45 -3.23 4.94 10.38
N PRO A 46 -3.44 5.49 11.59
CA PRO A 46 -2.71 5.07 12.78
C PRO A 46 -2.87 3.57 13.05
N GLU A 47 -1.77 2.88 13.30
CA GLU A 47 -1.78 1.44 13.56
C GLU A 47 -2.49 1.10 14.85
N LEU A 48 -3.13 -0.06 14.85
CA LEU A 48 -3.70 -0.72 16.02
C LEU A 48 -2.90 -2.00 16.32
N PRO A 49 -2.94 -2.49 17.56
CA PRO A 49 -2.34 -3.77 17.93
C PRO A 49 -2.77 -4.90 16.99
N LYS A 50 -1.90 -5.88 16.81
CA LYS A 50 -2.18 -7.05 15.96
C LYS A 50 -3.40 -7.81 16.47
N GLY A 51 -4.32 -8.14 15.59
CA GLY A 51 -5.60 -8.79 15.90
C GLY A 51 -6.78 -7.81 16.03
N GLU A 52 -6.53 -6.52 16.11
CA GLU A 52 -7.58 -5.50 16.05
C GLU A 52 -7.83 -5.10 14.58
N SER A 53 -9.08 -4.82 14.24
CA SER A 53 -9.43 -4.36 12.89
C SER A 53 -9.20 -2.86 12.74
N ILE A 54 -8.43 -2.47 11.73
CA ILE A 54 -8.13 -1.06 11.44
C ILE A 54 -9.28 -0.50 10.58
N HIS A 55 -9.90 0.57 11.10
CA HIS A 55 -11.01 1.29 10.46
C HIS A 55 -10.59 2.69 10.00
N GLU A 56 -11.45 3.35 9.25
CA GLU A 56 -11.27 4.75 8.89
C GLU A 56 -11.27 5.65 10.15
N VAL A 57 -10.39 6.64 10.13
CA VAL A 57 -10.28 7.68 11.15
C VAL A 57 -10.48 9.06 10.53
N TYR A 58 -10.87 10.05 11.34
CA TYR A 58 -11.12 11.43 10.92
C TYR A 58 -10.08 12.42 11.46
N SER A 59 -9.14 11.90 12.28
CA SER A 59 -8.02 12.68 12.81
C SER A 59 -6.75 11.87 12.66
N PHE A 60 -5.79 12.41 11.94
CA PHE A 60 -4.52 11.79 11.65
C PHE A 60 -3.43 12.31 12.58
N VAL A 61 -2.53 11.44 12.99
CA VAL A 61 -1.44 11.72 13.96
C VAL A 61 -0.06 11.51 13.30
N PRO A 62 0.32 12.34 12.30
CA PRO A 62 1.51 12.10 11.48
C PRO A 62 2.83 12.09 12.24
N TYR A 63 2.84 12.59 13.47
CA TYR A 63 4.05 12.68 14.34
C TYR A 63 4.04 11.65 15.47
N ASP A 64 3.10 10.74 15.49
CA ASP A 64 3.09 9.59 16.38
C ASP A 64 3.98 8.50 15.77
N ASP A 65 5.20 8.38 16.30
CA ASP A 65 6.25 7.51 15.77
C ASP A 65 5.92 6.02 15.90
N ASP A 66 5.09 5.67 16.87
CA ASP A 66 4.70 4.29 17.16
C ASP A 66 3.53 3.82 16.28
N ARG A 67 2.67 4.74 15.86
CA ARG A 67 1.44 4.43 15.14
C ARG A 67 1.45 4.82 13.66
N VAL A 68 2.33 5.76 13.24
CA VAL A 68 2.49 6.17 11.83
C VAL A 68 3.96 6.08 11.47
N VAL A 69 4.39 4.88 11.07
CA VAL A 69 5.80 4.56 10.88
C VAL A 69 6.29 4.89 9.46
N GLY A 70 7.39 5.62 9.40
CA GLY A 70 8.05 6.01 8.16
C GLY A 70 7.47 7.28 7.52
N TRP A 71 8.35 8.06 6.91
CA TRP A 71 8.00 9.39 6.38
C TRP A 71 7.03 9.36 5.19
N TYR A 72 6.97 8.25 4.44
CA TYR A 72 5.91 8.09 3.43
C TYR A 72 4.52 8.09 4.10
N SER A 73 4.32 7.26 5.11
CA SER A 73 3.07 7.16 5.86
C SER A 73 2.69 8.49 6.49
N ARG A 74 3.65 9.17 7.12
CA ARG A 74 3.48 10.50 7.70
C ARG A 74 3.07 11.54 6.67
N SER A 75 3.74 11.56 5.50
CA SER A 75 3.41 12.50 4.43
C SER A 75 1.98 12.29 3.91
N LYS A 76 1.54 11.03 3.83
CA LYS A 76 0.16 10.70 3.44
C LYS A 76 -0.84 11.08 4.54
N ALA A 77 -0.53 10.87 5.81
CA ALA A 77 -1.36 11.31 6.94
C ALA A 77 -1.52 12.84 6.97
N MET A 78 -0.43 13.59 6.83
CA MET A 78 -0.46 15.06 6.74
C MET A 78 -1.31 15.55 5.56
N ALA A 79 -1.13 14.96 4.38
CA ALA A 79 -1.90 15.33 3.20
C ALA A 79 -3.38 14.96 3.34
N THR A 80 -3.69 13.81 3.95
CA THR A 80 -5.07 13.38 4.22
C THR A 80 -5.76 14.36 5.15
N GLN A 81 -5.12 14.78 6.24
CA GLN A 81 -5.69 15.76 7.16
C GLN A 81 -6.05 17.06 6.43
N LYS A 82 -5.16 17.57 5.56
CA LYS A 82 -5.43 18.78 4.76
C LYS A 82 -6.66 18.62 3.83
N VAL A 83 -6.89 17.43 3.29
CA VAL A 83 -8.08 17.15 2.47
C VAL A 83 -9.34 17.16 3.34
N LEU A 84 -9.29 16.58 4.54
CA LEU A 84 -10.43 16.59 5.48
C LEU A 84 -10.72 18.00 5.98
N ASP A 85 -9.70 18.79 6.30
CA ASP A 85 -9.84 20.20 6.68
C ASP A 85 -10.50 21.01 5.54
N ALA A 86 -10.04 20.81 4.30
CA ALA A 86 -10.64 21.44 3.13
C ALA A 86 -12.10 21.01 2.90
N ALA A 87 -12.44 19.76 3.24
CA ALA A 87 -13.83 19.29 3.18
C ALA A 87 -14.69 19.93 4.27
N ALA A 88 -14.15 20.10 5.47
CA ALA A 88 -14.82 20.84 6.56
C ALA A 88 -15.08 22.30 6.18
N ASP A 89 -14.12 22.95 5.47
CA ASP A 89 -14.23 24.30 4.92
C ASP A 89 -15.18 24.43 3.72
N GLY A 90 -15.82 23.33 3.29
CA GLY A 90 -16.86 23.38 2.26
C GLY A 90 -16.53 22.67 0.94
N LEU A 91 -15.26 22.31 0.65
CA LEU A 91 -14.91 21.58 -0.55
C LEU A 91 -15.60 20.20 -0.56
N ASN A 92 -16.25 19.83 -1.66
CA ASN A 92 -16.80 18.48 -1.82
C ASN A 92 -15.66 17.49 -2.07
N ALA A 93 -14.98 17.06 -1.01
CA ALA A 93 -13.84 16.15 -1.08
C ALA A 93 -14.08 14.89 -0.25
N CYS A 94 -13.51 13.77 -0.69
CA CYS A 94 -13.41 12.53 0.09
C CYS A 94 -12.04 11.86 -0.15
N VAL A 95 -11.73 10.86 0.66
CA VAL A 95 -10.44 10.18 0.66
C VAL A 95 -10.63 8.69 0.44
N VAL A 96 -9.78 8.07 -0.38
CA VAL A 96 -9.64 6.61 -0.46
C VAL A 96 -8.29 6.19 0.08
N HIS A 97 -8.27 5.13 0.88
CA HIS A 97 -7.07 4.55 1.49
C HIS A 97 -6.79 3.17 0.89
N PRO A 98 -6.07 3.07 -0.22
CA PRO A 98 -5.68 1.78 -0.75
C PRO A 98 -4.68 1.08 0.17
N SER A 99 -4.79 -0.24 0.27
CA SER A 99 -3.73 -1.12 0.76
C SER A 99 -2.62 -1.25 -0.29
N GLY A 100 -1.72 -2.22 -0.17
CA GLY A 100 -0.72 -2.49 -1.20
C GLY A 100 -1.38 -2.77 -2.55
N ILE A 101 -0.92 -2.12 -3.61
CA ILE A 101 -1.54 -2.26 -4.94
C ILE A 101 -0.85 -3.39 -5.71
N LEU A 102 -1.64 -4.26 -6.31
CA LEU A 102 -1.20 -5.37 -7.12
C LEU A 102 -2.10 -5.51 -8.36
N GLY A 103 -1.57 -6.06 -9.44
CA GLY A 103 -2.36 -6.37 -10.64
C GLY A 103 -1.59 -6.21 -11.93
N PRO A 104 -2.23 -6.53 -13.07
CA PRO A 104 -1.63 -6.35 -14.38
C PRO A 104 -1.47 -4.88 -14.75
N ASN A 105 -0.71 -4.61 -15.82
CA ASN A 105 -0.48 -3.28 -16.37
C ASN A 105 0.30 -2.34 -15.44
N ASP A 106 1.35 -2.85 -14.78
CA ASP A 106 2.34 -2.07 -14.04
C ASP A 106 3.62 -1.86 -14.87
N PRO A 107 3.66 -0.90 -15.79
CA PRO A 107 4.81 -0.70 -16.68
C PRO A 107 6.06 -0.23 -15.93
N ALA A 108 5.87 0.36 -14.75
CA ALA A 108 6.98 0.84 -13.92
C ALA A 108 7.63 -0.29 -13.10
N ILE A 109 7.00 -1.48 -13.05
CA ILE A 109 7.43 -2.62 -12.25
C ILE A 109 7.72 -2.17 -10.82
N GLY A 110 6.66 -1.81 -10.12
CA GLY A 110 6.72 -1.36 -8.73
C GLY A 110 7.27 -2.44 -7.79
N GLN A 111 7.50 -2.07 -6.53
CA GLN A 111 8.18 -2.96 -5.57
C GLN A 111 7.44 -4.30 -5.38
N THR A 112 6.12 -4.27 -5.27
CA THR A 112 5.31 -5.49 -5.10
C THR A 112 5.42 -6.40 -6.33
N THR A 113 5.23 -5.84 -7.53
CA THR A 113 5.35 -6.57 -8.80
C THR A 113 6.75 -7.15 -8.97
N ARG A 114 7.80 -6.40 -8.64
CA ARG A 114 9.19 -6.86 -8.67
C ARG A 114 9.42 -8.06 -7.76
N THR A 115 8.92 -8.01 -6.53
CA THR A 115 9.02 -9.14 -5.59
C THR A 115 8.35 -10.39 -6.15
N LEU A 116 7.16 -10.25 -6.76
CA LEU A 116 6.47 -11.39 -7.36
C LEU A 116 7.21 -11.94 -8.59
N ILE A 117 7.81 -11.08 -9.42
CA ILE A 117 8.70 -11.53 -10.52
C ILE A 117 9.85 -12.36 -9.99
N GLN A 118 10.52 -11.93 -8.93
CA GLN A 118 11.61 -12.66 -8.31
C GLN A 118 11.16 -14.04 -7.77
N ILE A 119 9.97 -14.10 -7.17
CA ILE A 119 9.36 -15.36 -6.72
C ILE A 119 9.07 -16.28 -7.91
N LEU A 120 8.44 -15.75 -8.96
CA LEU A 120 8.05 -16.48 -10.16
C LEU A 120 9.28 -17.03 -10.91
N ASN A 121 10.36 -16.27 -11.00
CA ASN A 121 11.61 -16.68 -11.64
C ASN A 121 12.49 -17.57 -10.72
N GLY A 122 12.07 -17.82 -9.46
CA GLY A 122 12.85 -18.63 -8.51
C GLY A 122 14.09 -17.93 -7.95
N GLU A 123 14.17 -16.60 -8.10
CA GLU A 123 15.27 -15.76 -7.60
C GLU A 123 15.15 -15.46 -6.09
N MET A 124 13.99 -15.75 -5.50
CA MET A 124 13.70 -15.56 -4.07
C MET A 124 13.34 -16.88 -3.39
N PRO A 125 14.34 -17.76 -3.14
CA PRO A 125 14.10 -19.08 -2.53
C PRO A 125 13.76 -19.01 -1.04
N ILE A 126 14.07 -17.88 -0.38
CA ILE A 126 13.82 -17.66 1.04
C ILE A 126 12.86 -16.48 1.19
N GLY A 127 11.67 -16.76 1.72
CA GLY A 127 10.71 -15.76 2.14
C GLY A 127 10.83 -15.45 3.63
N MET A 128 9.89 -14.66 4.13
CA MET A 128 9.77 -14.34 5.57
C MET A 128 8.34 -14.63 6.03
N GLN A 129 8.20 -15.00 7.29
CA GLN A 129 6.90 -15.01 7.94
C GLN A 129 6.37 -13.58 8.01
N GLY A 130 5.06 -13.44 7.85
CA GLY A 130 4.41 -12.14 7.88
C GLY A 130 3.28 -12.07 6.88
N THR A 131 2.59 -10.96 6.89
CA THR A 131 1.37 -10.76 6.13
C THR A 131 1.42 -9.48 5.29
N PHE A 132 0.53 -9.44 4.32
CA PHE A 132 0.25 -8.28 3.48
C PHE A 132 -1.26 -8.03 3.46
N ASN A 133 -1.63 -6.86 3.02
CA ASN A 133 -2.95 -6.60 2.48
C ASN A 133 -2.75 -5.94 1.12
N LEU A 134 -3.31 -6.55 0.08
CA LEU A 134 -3.10 -6.13 -1.30
C LEU A 134 -4.45 -6.01 -2.00
N VAL A 135 -4.68 -4.89 -2.67
CA VAL A 135 -5.88 -4.66 -3.49
C VAL A 135 -5.54 -4.74 -4.97
N ASP A 136 -6.41 -5.36 -5.75
CA ASP A 136 -6.26 -5.35 -7.22
C ASP A 136 -6.42 -3.91 -7.76
N VAL A 137 -5.50 -3.52 -8.65
CA VAL A 137 -5.48 -2.16 -9.24
C VAL A 137 -6.80 -1.81 -9.94
N ARG A 138 -7.48 -2.80 -10.53
CA ARG A 138 -8.77 -2.62 -11.23
C ARG A 138 -9.90 -2.37 -10.24
N ASP A 139 -9.89 -3.06 -9.10
CA ASP A 139 -10.88 -2.86 -8.04
C ASP A 139 -10.64 -1.53 -7.33
N LEU A 140 -9.36 -1.17 -7.12
CA LEU A 140 -8.99 0.14 -6.62
C LEU A 140 -9.48 1.26 -7.56
N ALA A 141 -9.29 1.11 -8.87
CA ALA A 141 -9.76 2.09 -9.86
C ALA A 141 -11.28 2.21 -9.81
N ALA A 142 -12.01 1.09 -9.83
CA ALA A 142 -13.45 1.06 -9.72
C ALA A 142 -13.97 1.68 -8.41
N GLY A 143 -13.34 1.35 -7.28
CA GLY A 143 -13.66 1.92 -5.97
C GLY A 143 -13.38 3.43 -5.90
N THR A 144 -12.30 3.90 -6.53
CA THR A 144 -11.97 5.33 -6.62
C THR A 144 -12.98 6.10 -7.46
N ILE A 145 -13.41 5.55 -8.60
CA ILE A 145 -14.48 6.12 -9.44
C ILE A 145 -15.79 6.15 -8.65
N ALA A 146 -16.13 5.05 -7.97
CA ALA A 146 -17.31 5.01 -7.11
C ALA A 146 -17.27 6.04 -5.99
N ALA A 147 -16.08 6.33 -5.42
CA ALA A 147 -15.91 7.39 -4.44
C ALA A 147 -16.12 8.79 -5.06
N ALA A 148 -15.75 9.00 -6.33
CA ALA A 148 -16.05 10.25 -7.03
C ALA A 148 -17.55 10.43 -7.21
N ASP A 149 -18.28 9.37 -7.55
CA ASP A 149 -19.72 9.41 -7.82
C ASP A 149 -20.58 9.45 -6.55
N ARG A 150 -20.25 8.62 -5.55
CA ARG A 150 -21.10 8.32 -4.40
C ARG A 150 -20.47 8.64 -3.04
N GLY A 151 -19.14 8.84 -2.99
CA GLY A 151 -18.45 9.12 -1.74
C GLY A 151 -19.01 10.36 -1.04
N ARG A 152 -19.22 10.32 0.26
CA ARG A 152 -19.72 11.45 1.02
C ARG A 152 -18.60 12.46 1.30
N LYS A 153 -18.96 13.75 1.36
CA LYS A 153 -18.04 14.84 1.71
C LYS A 153 -17.43 14.61 3.10
N GLY A 154 -16.12 14.74 3.20
CA GLY A 154 -15.38 14.58 4.45
C GLY A 154 -15.15 13.14 4.88
N GLU A 155 -15.54 12.15 4.07
CA GLU A 155 -15.42 10.75 4.42
C GLU A 155 -14.14 10.11 3.87
N CYS A 156 -13.65 9.14 4.64
CA CYS A 156 -12.58 8.23 4.25
C CYS A 156 -13.14 6.86 3.92
N TYR A 157 -12.53 6.17 2.96
CA TYR A 157 -12.90 4.81 2.53
C TYR A 157 -11.64 3.95 2.39
N ILE A 158 -11.56 2.88 3.15
CA ILE A 158 -10.50 1.88 3.00
C ILE A 158 -10.83 0.99 1.80
N LEU A 159 -9.91 0.94 0.84
CA LEU A 159 -9.99 0.05 -0.33
C LEU A 159 -8.92 -1.03 -0.19
N SER A 160 -9.27 -2.10 0.50
CA SER A 160 -8.38 -3.20 0.84
C SER A 160 -9.01 -4.55 0.49
N ASN A 161 -8.23 -5.61 0.61
CA ASN A 161 -8.70 -7.00 0.54
C ASN A 161 -8.46 -7.67 1.89
N ASP A 162 -8.58 -8.98 1.95
CA ASP A 162 -8.25 -9.77 3.13
C ASP A 162 -6.73 -9.76 3.41
N GLU A 163 -6.36 -9.92 4.67
CA GLU A 163 -4.96 -10.14 5.04
C GLU A 163 -4.49 -11.49 4.51
N VAL A 164 -3.31 -11.54 3.92
CA VAL A 164 -2.73 -12.74 3.29
C VAL A 164 -1.26 -12.87 3.66
N SER A 165 -0.81 -14.07 4.01
CA SER A 165 0.60 -14.33 4.27
C SER A 165 1.41 -14.46 2.97
N LEU A 166 2.73 -14.18 3.04
CA LEU A 166 3.63 -14.44 1.91
C LEU A 166 3.61 -15.92 1.49
N LYS A 167 3.42 -16.84 2.45
CA LYS A 167 3.33 -18.26 2.18
C LYS A 167 2.10 -18.58 1.34
N GLU A 168 0.93 -18.10 1.71
CA GLU A 168 -0.31 -18.29 0.94
C GLU A 168 -0.21 -17.68 -0.46
N LEU A 169 0.38 -16.48 -0.60
CA LEU A 169 0.64 -15.88 -1.92
C LEU A 169 1.54 -16.77 -2.78
N CYS A 170 2.62 -17.32 -2.22
CA CYS A 170 3.50 -18.24 -2.93
C CYS A 170 2.79 -19.55 -3.30
N GLU A 171 1.94 -20.09 -2.45
CA GLU A 171 1.16 -21.30 -2.73
C GLU A 171 0.16 -21.07 -3.88
N MET A 172 -0.53 -19.91 -3.88
CA MET A 172 -1.41 -19.50 -4.98
C MET A 172 -0.64 -19.33 -6.30
N LEU A 173 0.51 -18.64 -6.27
CA LEU A 173 1.36 -18.47 -7.46
C LEU A 173 1.87 -19.80 -7.99
N LYS A 174 2.28 -20.71 -7.09
CA LYS A 174 2.73 -22.06 -7.47
C LYS A 174 1.62 -22.86 -8.12
N ALA A 175 0.41 -22.82 -7.57
CA ALA A 175 -0.75 -23.50 -8.14
C ALA A 175 -1.11 -22.95 -9.52
N GLU A 176 -0.95 -21.66 -9.75
CA GLU A 176 -1.33 -20.97 -10.98
C GLU A 176 -0.29 -21.10 -12.10
N THR A 177 1.01 -21.04 -11.75
CA THR A 177 2.07 -20.93 -12.74
C THR A 177 3.05 -22.11 -12.77
N GLY A 178 2.99 -23.02 -11.78
CA GLY A 178 3.97 -24.09 -11.61
C GLY A 178 5.33 -23.61 -11.09
N CYS A 179 5.49 -22.35 -10.69
CA CYS A 179 6.75 -21.83 -10.16
C CYS A 179 7.16 -22.54 -8.87
N ARG A 180 8.43 -22.46 -8.50
CA ARG A 180 8.94 -23.09 -7.26
C ARG A 180 8.44 -22.38 -6.00
N GLY A 181 8.18 -21.08 -6.08
CA GLY A 181 7.86 -20.24 -4.94
C GLY A 181 9.03 -20.11 -3.96
N CYS A 182 8.76 -19.61 -2.76
CA CYS A 182 9.72 -19.66 -1.67
C CYS A 182 9.76 -21.06 -1.05
N LEU A 183 10.97 -21.58 -0.80
CA LEU A 183 11.20 -22.91 -0.23
C LEU A 183 11.18 -22.90 1.31
N PHE A 184 11.61 -21.79 1.90
CA PHE A 184 11.69 -21.58 3.34
C PHE A 184 11.16 -20.21 3.71
N TYR A 185 10.63 -20.11 4.92
CA TYR A 185 10.10 -18.84 5.47
C TYR A 185 10.78 -18.54 6.80
N LEU A 186 11.64 -17.53 6.82
CA LEU A 186 12.35 -17.11 8.02
C LEU A 186 11.36 -16.60 9.08
N PRO A 187 11.48 -17.02 10.33
CA PRO A 187 10.80 -16.38 11.45
C PRO A 187 11.18 -14.90 11.56
N LEU A 188 10.25 -14.06 12.00
CA LEU A 188 10.45 -12.62 12.10
C LEU A 188 11.66 -12.24 12.98
N SER A 189 11.91 -12.97 14.07
CA SER A 189 13.07 -12.76 14.95
C SER A 189 14.41 -12.90 14.20
N LEU A 190 14.53 -13.92 13.35
CA LEU A 190 15.71 -14.13 12.50
C LEU A 190 15.79 -13.08 11.38
N ALA A 191 14.64 -12.69 10.81
CA ALA A 191 14.59 -11.64 9.81
C ALA A 191 15.05 -10.28 10.36
N HIS A 192 14.64 -9.92 11.59
CA HIS A 192 15.13 -8.72 12.28
C HIS A 192 16.64 -8.75 12.51
N PHE A 193 17.17 -9.88 12.96
CA PHE A 193 18.62 -10.02 13.14
C PHE A 193 19.36 -9.87 11.80
N ALA A 194 18.90 -10.55 10.75
CA ALA A 194 19.50 -10.48 9.41
C ALA A 194 19.43 -9.04 8.85
N ALA A 195 18.29 -8.37 8.96
CA ALA A 195 18.11 -6.99 8.52
C ALA A 195 19.11 -6.04 9.22
N LYS A 196 19.25 -6.17 10.54
CA LYS A 196 20.22 -5.37 11.31
C LYS A 196 21.65 -5.54 10.78
N GLN A 197 22.07 -6.78 10.50
CA GLN A 197 23.42 -7.05 9.99
C GLN A 197 23.60 -6.53 8.55
N MET A 198 22.57 -6.69 7.70
CA MET A 198 22.61 -6.21 6.31
C MET A 198 22.66 -4.68 6.24
N GLU A 199 21.89 -3.97 7.07
CA GLU A 199 21.94 -2.51 7.15
C GLU A 199 23.29 -2.01 7.66
N ALA A 200 23.85 -2.67 8.69
CA ALA A 200 25.17 -2.31 9.21
C ALA A 200 26.28 -2.52 8.14
N ARG A 201 26.15 -3.57 7.32
CA ARG A 201 27.06 -3.81 6.18
C ARG A 201 26.86 -2.76 5.08
N ALA A 202 25.60 -2.44 4.75
CA ALA A 202 25.26 -1.40 3.78
C ALA A 202 25.88 -0.05 4.14
N ALA A 203 25.79 0.36 5.41
CA ALA A 203 26.40 1.58 5.91
C ALA A 203 27.93 1.62 5.73
N LYS A 204 28.61 0.45 5.83
CA LYS A 204 30.06 0.36 5.66
C LYS A 204 30.50 0.29 4.19
N THR A 205 29.67 -0.35 3.32
CA THR A 205 30.08 -0.66 1.94
C THR A 205 29.47 0.29 0.91
N GLY A 206 28.51 1.13 1.30
CA GLY A 206 27.74 1.99 0.39
C GLY A 206 26.77 1.23 -0.53
N LYS A 207 26.69 -0.11 -0.42
CA LYS A 207 25.75 -0.93 -1.21
C LYS A 207 24.42 -1.05 -0.47
N PRO A 208 23.28 -0.91 -1.16
CA PRO A 208 21.97 -1.00 -0.51
C PRO A 208 21.75 -2.37 0.15
N ALA A 209 21.12 -2.39 1.33
CA ALA A 209 20.75 -3.62 2.01
C ALA A 209 19.63 -4.32 1.24
N VAL A 210 19.77 -5.64 1.05
CA VAL A 210 18.74 -6.48 0.41
C VAL A 210 17.52 -6.62 1.32
N LEU A 211 17.75 -6.71 2.64
CA LEU A 211 16.72 -6.75 3.66
C LEU A 211 16.94 -5.61 4.64
N THR A 212 15.88 -4.84 4.90
CA THR A 212 15.90 -3.72 5.85
C THR A 212 14.94 -3.98 7.01
N LYS A 213 15.20 -3.35 8.16
CA LYS A 213 14.25 -3.39 9.29
C LYS A 213 12.86 -2.90 8.89
N PHE A 214 12.78 -1.89 8.02
CA PHE A 214 11.52 -1.37 7.54
C PHE A 214 10.75 -2.39 6.65
N ALA A 215 11.47 -3.20 5.86
CA ALA A 215 10.84 -4.28 5.10
C ALA A 215 10.27 -5.37 6.03
N VAL A 216 11.01 -5.73 7.10
CA VAL A 216 10.52 -6.69 8.11
C VAL A 216 9.30 -6.12 8.84
N TYR A 217 9.37 -4.86 9.28
CA TYR A 217 8.26 -4.16 9.92
C TYR A 217 6.98 -4.19 9.06
N ASN A 218 7.06 -3.95 7.76
CA ASN A 218 5.89 -3.98 6.87
C ASN A 218 5.20 -5.35 6.77
N LEU A 219 5.94 -6.44 7.04
CA LEU A 219 5.41 -7.80 7.11
C LEU A 219 4.84 -8.15 8.49
N GLU A 220 5.39 -7.53 9.54
CA GLU A 220 5.03 -7.78 10.93
C GLU A 220 3.85 -6.93 11.41
N ARG A 221 3.70 -5.73 10.84
CA ARG A 221 2.64 -4.79 11.22
C ARG A 221 1.25 -5.41 11.09
N ASN A 222 0.28 -4.79 11.75
CA ASN A 222 -1.13 -5.15 11.58
C ASN A 222 -1.59 -4.78 10.15
N ASN A 223 -1.96 -5.78 9.36
CA ASN A 223 -2.47 -5.65 7.98
C ASN A 223 -3.96 -6.00 7.87
N HIS A 224 -4.67 -6.04 9.01
CA HIS A 224 -6.09 -6.34 9.08
C HIS A 224 -6.92 -5.06 8.98
N PHE A 225 -7.38 -4.74 7.76
CA PHE A 225 -8.17 -3.53 7.47
C PHE A 225 -9.64 -3.89 7.24
N ASP A 226 -10.55 -3.11 7.81
CA ASP A 226 -11.99 -3.21 7.54
C ASP A 226 -12.37 -2.29 6.37
N CYS A 227 -12.83 -2.89 5.29
CA CYS A 227 -13.36 -2.18 4.12
C CYS A 227 -14.90 -2.21 4.04
N SER A 228 -15.59 -2.58 5.12
CA SER A 228 -17.05 -2.72 5.16
C SER A 228 -17.77 -1.43 4.75
N LYS A 229 -17.26 -0.28 5.13
CA LYS A 229 -17.80 1.02 4.75
C LYS A 229 -17.75 1.22 3.23
N ALA A 230 -16.62 0.94 2.60
CA ALA A 230 -16.48 1.02 1.15
C ALA A 230 -17.40 0.00 0.44
N LYS A 231 -17.54 -1.21 0.96
CA LYS A 231 -18.48 -2.22 0.45
C LYS A 231 -19.92 -1.70 0.50
N ASN A 232 -20.35 -1.16 1.61
CA ASN A 232 -21.73 -0.73 1.84
C ASN A 232 -22.08 0.56 1.09
N GLU A 233 -21.19 1.55 1.07
CA GLU A 233 -21.51 2.88 0.53
C GLU A 233 -21.08 3.04 -0.94
N LEU A 234 -19.98 2.39 -1.35
CA LEU A 234 -19.44 2.51 -2.69
C LEU A 234 -19.73 1.28 -3.58
N GLY A 235 -20.23 0.18 -3.00
CA GLY A 235 -20.34 -1.09 -3.71
C GLY A 235 -18.98 -1.68 -4.06
N PHE A 236 -17.95 -1.36 -3.26
CA PHE A 236 -16.61 -1.91 -3.44
C PHE A 236 -16.62 -3.42 -3.24
N ALA A 237 -16.08 -4.17 -4.18
CA ALA A 237 -16.04 -5.64 -4.14
C ALA A 237 -14.66 -6.11 -4.61
N PRO A 238 -13.69 -6.28 -3.69
CA PRO A 238 -12.36 -6.74 -4.07
C PRO A 238 -12.44 -8.19 -4.57
N ARG A 239 -11.75 -8.46 -5.68
CA ARG A 239 -11.64 -9.81 -6.24
C ARG A 239 -10.75 -10.70 -5.40
N PRO A 240 -10.92 -12.03 -5.49
CA PRO A 240 -10.03 -12.98 -4.83
C PRO A 240 -8.58 -12.83 -5.32
N TYR A 241 -7.61 -13.00 -4.44
CA TYR A 241 -6.17 -12.96 -4.78
C TYR A 241 -5.80 -13.88 -5.95
N LYS A 242 -6.41 -15.06 -6.02
CA LYS A 242 -6.15 -16.03 -7.08
C LYS A 242 -6.39 -15.42 -8.48
N GLU A 243 -7.47 -14.66 -8.66
CA GLU A 243 -7.77 -13.99 -9.92
C GLU A 243 -6.74 -12.91 -10.25
N THR A 244 -6.40 -12.06 -9.26
CA THR A 244 -5.38 -11.02 -9.42
C THR A 244 -4.02 -11.61 -9.80
N LEU A 245 -3.61 -12.69 -9.13
CA LEU A 245 -2.32 -13.33 -9.36
C LEU A 245 -2.27 -14.04 -10.72
N HIS A 246 -3.38 -14.67 -11.13
CA HIS A 246 -3.51 -15.26 -12.47
C HIS A 246 -3.31 -14.20 -13.55
N ASP A 247 -4.09 -13.13 -13.51
CA ASP A 247 -4.05 -12.08 -14.52
C ASP A 247 -2.70 -11.35 -14.54
N LEU A 248 -2.10 -11.16 -13.36
CA LEU A 248 -0.75 -10.61 -13.27
C LEU A 248 0.28 -11.52 -13.93
N ALA A 249 0.22 -12.83 -13.66
CA ALA A 249 1.15 -13.79 -14.25
C ALA A 249 1.00 -13.85 -15.78
N VAL A 250 -0.24 -13.87 -16.30
CA VAL A 250 -0.51 -13.81 -17.74
C VAL A 250 0.10 -12.54 -18.35
N TRP A 251 -0.14 -11.37 -17.73
CA TRP A 251 0.42 -10.12 -18.22
C TRP A 251 1.95 -10.11 -18.18
N LEU A 252 2.56 -10.55 -17.07
CA LEU A 252 4.02 -10.60 -16.93
C LEU A 252 4.67 -11.53 -18.00
N LYS A 253 4.00 -12.62 -18.35
CA LYS A 253 4.44 -13.53 -19.41
C LYS A 253 4.36 -12.86 -20.79
N GLN A 254 3.28 -12.13 -21.09
CA GLN A 254 3.12 -11.35 -22.32
C GLN A 254 4.19 -10.26 -22.46
N GLU A 255 4.57 -9.62 -21.33
CA GLU A 255 5.64 -8.62 -21.28
C GLU A 255 7.07 -9.24 -21.26
N GLY A 256 7.19 -10.56 -21.32
CA GLY A 256 8.50 -11.25 -21.27
C GLY A 256 9.27 -11.06 -19.95
N LYS A 257 8.56 -10.81 -18.85
CA LYS A 257 9.16 -10.62 -17.51
C LYS A 257 9.33 -11.93 -16.75
N ILE A 258 8.57 -12.94 -17.12
CA ILE A 258 8.66 -14.31 -16.60
C ILE A 258 8.58 -15.31 -17.75
N ALA A 259 9.07 -16.56 -17.51
CA ALA A 259 9.06 -17.64 -18.50
C ALA A 259 7.65 -18.23 -18.76
#